data_7bdbe59c1c8e981c0e4468ab3384d023
#
_entry.id   7bdbe59c1c8e981c0e4468ab3384d023
#
_cell.length_a   1.000
_cell.length_b   1.000
_cell.length_c   1.000
_cell.angle_alpha   90.00
_cell.angle_beta   90.00
_cell.angle_gamma   90.00
#
_symmetry.space_group_name_H-M   'P 1'
#
loop_
_entity.id
_entity.type
_entity.pdbx_description
1 polymer ?
#
loop_
_entity_poly.entity_id
_entity_poly.type
_entity_poly.pdbx_seq_one_letter_code
_entity_poly.pdbx_strand_id
1 'polypeptide(L)'
;MDSEHRRLVERLQDKNTSGDGSFRYVEGTLGGNHVILTQCGIGKVSAAVGASELIRRFSPDCIVSTGVAGGIDACLKVTDVVASQRLVYHDVWCGDGNEYGQVQGFPASYEGCSSLLKHALSLNEAGMESRIHSGLVCTGDQFITNRTELDTIKQRFPDGLAVDMES
;
A
#
# COMPACT_ATOMS: atom_id res chain seq x y z
N MET A 1 -6.04 -0.47 -9.13
CA MET A 1 -6.75 -0.86 -10.41
C MET A 1 -8.14 -0.23 -10.43
N ASP A 2 -8.78 -0.14 -11.62
CA ASP A 2 -10.12 0.50 -11.75
C ASP A 2 -11.20 -0.17 -10.90
N SER A 3 -11.13 -1.50 -10.75
CA SER A 3 -12.10 -2.26 -9.95
C SER A 3 -12.05 -1.94 -8.45
N GLU A 4 -10.88 -1.71 -7.91
CA GLU A 4 -10.67 -1.36 -6.50
C GLU A 4 -11.19 0.05 -6.21
N HIS A 5 -10.75 1.01 -7.02
CA HIS A 5 -11.17 2.40 -6.92
C HIS A 5 -12.71 2.52 -7.02
N ARG A 6 -13.32 1.86 -8.02
CA ARG A 6 -14.77 1.88 -8.21
C ARG A 6 -15.53 1.39 -6.98
N ARG A 7 -15.11 0.28 -6.36
CA ARG A 7 -15.76 -0.25 -5.15
C ARG A 7 -15.72 0.70 -3.97
N LEU A 8 -14.63 1.45 -3.81
CA LEU A 8 -14.53 2.48 -2.77
C LEU A 8 -15.41 3.68 -3.12
N VAL A 9 -15.37 4.14 -4.37
CA VAL A 9 -16.24 5.25 -4.83
C VAL A 9 -17.72 4.93 -4.64
N GLU A 10 -18.16 3.70 -4.90
CA GLU A 10 -19.55 3.28 -4.71
C GLU A 10 -20.01 3.45 -3.26
N ARG A 11 -19.12 3.33 -2.28
CA ARG A 11 -19.40 3.44 -0.85
C ARG A 11 -19.39 4.87 -0.31
N LEU A 12 -18.85 5.83 -1.05
CA LEU A 12 -18.89 7.24 -0.63
C LEU A 12 -20.30 7.80 -0.70
N GLN A 13 -20.62 8.67 0.26
CA GLN A 13 -21.80 9.55 0.26
C GLN A 13 -21.38 10.96 -0.17
N ASP A 14 -22.32 11.78 -0.63
CA ASP A 14 -22.13 13.19 -0.99
C ASP A 14 -20.93 13.42 -1.94
N LYS A 15 -20.89 12.64 -3.01
CA LYS A 15 -19.74 12.59 -3.92
C LYS A 15 -19.60 13.86 -4.74
N ASN A 16 -18.38 14.36 -4.80
CA ASN A 16 -17.94 15.39 -5.73
C ASN A 16 -16.71 14.91 -6.49
N THR A 17 -16.65 15.15 -7.79
CA THR A 17 -15.49 14.77 -8.62
C THR A 17 -14.78 16.03 -9.07
N SER A 18 -13.47 16.05 -8.88
CA SER A 18 -12.61 17.16 -9.26
C SER A 18 -11.32 16.65 -9.92
N GLY A 19 -10.52 17.55 -10.45
CA GLY A 19 -9.24 17.25 -11.09
C GLY A 19 -9.29 17.49 -12.60
N ASP A 20 -8.12 17.73 -13.14
CA ASP A 20 -7.84 17.93 -14.54
C ASP A 20 -6.62 17.07 -14.95
N GLY A 21 -6.62 16.57 -16.15
CA GLY A 21 -5.49 15.83 -16.70
C GLY A 21 -5.24 14.47 -16.03
N SER A 22 -4.05 14.30 -15.44
CA SER A 22 -3.53 13.00 -15.01
C SER A 22 -4.15 12.45 -13.72
N PHE A 23 -4.73 13.31 -12.88
CA PHE A 23 -5.30 12.91 -11.60
C PHE A 23 -6.78 13.31 -11.48
N ARG A 24 -7.61 12.30 -11.22
CA ARG A 24 -9.01 12.48 -10.85
C ARG A 24 -9.18 12.21 -9.37
N TYR A 25 -9.92 13.07 -8.71
CA TYR A 25 -10.23 12.96 -7.29
C TYR A 25 -11.74 12.81 -7.11
N VAL A 26 -12.13 11.87 -6.27
CA VAL A 26 -13.51 11.71 -5.83
C VAL A 26 -13.54 11.98 -4.34
N GLU A 27 -14.14 13.09 -3.95
CA GLU A 27 -14.35 13.49 -2.57
C GLU A 27 -15.71 13.00 -2.09
N GLY A 28 -15.83 12.67 -0.82
CA GLY A 28 -17.11 12.27 -0.23
C GLY A 28 -16.96 11.87 1.24
N THR A 29 -18.04 11.36 1.80
CA THR A 29 -18.09 10.91 3.19
C THR A 29 -18.09 9.38 3.25
N LEU A 30 -17.23 8.80 4.08
CA LEU A 30 -17.21 7.37 4.38
C LEU A 30 -17.08 7.15 5.89
N GLY A 31 -18.09 6.53 6.51
CA GLY A 31 -18.08 6.26 7.94
C GLY A 31 -17.92 7.52 8.81
N GLY A 32 -18.46 8.66 8.36
CA GLY A 32 -18.37 9.94 9.05
C GLY A 32 -17.06 10.72 8.82
N ASN A 33 -16.10 10.15 8.06
CA ASN A 33 -14.87 10.84 7.69
C ASN A 33 -15.00 11.47 6.31
N HIS A 34 -14.40 12.64 6.10
CA HIS A 34 -14.18 13.20 4.76
C HIS A 34 -13.05 12.42 4.08
N VAL A 35 -13.32 11.85 2.94
CA VAL A 35 -12.40 10.96 2.21
C VAL A 35 -12.20 11.47 0.79
N ILE A 36 -10.96 11.45 0.34
CA ILE A 36 -10.58 11.78 -1.03
C ILE A 36 -9.94 10.53 -1.64
N LEU A 37 -10.54 10.04 -2.71
CA LEU A 37 -10.05 8.88 -3.46
C LEU A 37 -9.39 9.34 -4.75
N THR A 38 -8.22 8.77 -5.05
CA THR A 38 -7.55 8.93 -6.33
C THR A 38 -6.82 7.65 -6.71
N GLN A 39 -6.57 7.47 -8.00
CA GLN A 39 -5.71 6.41 -8.51
C GLN A 39 -4.33 7.00 -8.78
N CYS A 40 -3.29 6.43 -8.18
CA CYS A 40 -1.92 6.91 -8.34
C CYS A 40 -1.23 6.42 -9.62
N GLY A 41 -1.78 5.42 -10.31
CA GLY A 41 -1.09 4.71 -11.40
C GLY A 41 -0.23 3.56 -10.87
N ILE A 42 0.66 3.04 -11.71
CA ILE A 42 1.50 1.88 -11.39
C ILE A 42 2.94 2.33 -11.14
N GLY A 43 3.56 1.76 -10.12
CA GLY A 43 4.96 1.92 -9.78
C GLY A 43 5.26 3.06 -8.81
N LYS A 44 6.43 3.00 -8.20
CA LYS A 44 6.90 3.91 -7.13
C LYS A 44 6.83 5.39 -7.52
N VAL A 45 7.23 5.72 -8.75
CA VAL A 45 7.22 7.12 -9.22
C VAL A 45 5.79 7.64 -9.33
N SER A 46 4.87 6.85 -9.91
CA SER A 46 3.47 7.22 -10.03
C SER A 46 2.81 7.39 -8.66
N ALA A 47 3.08 6.48 -7.73
CA ALA A 47 2.59 6.55 -6.36
C ALA A 47 3.10 7.81 -5.64
N ALA A 48 4.40 8.11 -5.74
CA ALA A 48 5.01 9.28 -5.12
C ALA A 48 4.44 10.60 -5.68
N VAL A 49 4.27 10.70 -7.00
CA VAL A 49 3.67 11.88 -7.64
C VAL A 49 2.21 12.03 -7.21
N GLY A 50 1.43 10.94 -7.22
CA GLY A 50 0.04 10.94 -6.77
C GLY A 50 -0.11 11.37 -5.31
N ALA A 51 0.71 10.83 -4.42
CA ALA A 51 0.73 11.21 -3.00
C ALA A 51 1.12 12.69 -2.81
N SER A 52 2.15 13.17 -3.53
CA SER A 52 2.60 14.56 -3.50
C SER A 52 1.49 15.52 -3.94
N GLU A 53 0.79 15.21 -5.03
CA GLU A 53 -0.34 16.02 -5.51
C GLU A 53 -1.53 16.01 -4.52
N LEU A 54 -1.84 14.87 -3.91
CA LEU A 54 -2.84 14.78 -2.84
C LEU A 54 -2.50 15.68 -1.67
N ILE A 55 -1.27 15.60 -1.16
CA ILE A 55 -0.80 16.41 -0.03
C ILE A 55 -0.89 17.90 -0.36
N ARG A 56 -0.37 18.28 -1.52
CA ARG A 56 -0.33 19.68 -1.95
C ARG A 56 -1.74 20.27 -2.12
N ARG A 57 -2.69 19.49 -2.64
CA ARG A 57 -4.03 19.97 -2.97
C ARG A 57 -4.98 19.96 -1.78
N PHE A 58 -4.91 18.95 -0.95
CA PHE A 58 -5.93 18.69 0.07
C PHE A 58 -5.42 18.74 1.50
N SER A 59 -4.10 18.71 1.72
CA SER A 59 -3.48 18.68 3.06
C SER A 59 -4.14 17.66 4.00
N PRO A 60 -4.24 16.37 3.61
CA PRO A 60 -4.98 15.37 4.38
C PRO A 60 -4.27 15.09 5.71
N ASP A 61 -5.03 14.73 6.73
CA ASP A 61 -4.49 14.27 8.04
C ASP A 61 -3.80 12.92 7.93
N CYS A 62 -4.21 12.08 6.96
CA CYS A 62 -3.67 10.74 6.74
C CYS A 62 -3.80 10.33 5.28
N ILE A 63 -2.84 9.55 4.81
CA ILE A 63 -2.89 8.86 3.50
C ILE A 63 -2.92 7.36 3.75
N VAL A 64 -3.81 6.67 3.06
CA VAL A 64 -3.91 5.22 3.06
C VAL A 64 -3.72 4.72 1.63
N SER A 65 -2.65 3.96 1.39
CA SER A 65 -2.50 3.18 0.17
C SER A 65 -3.28 1.87 0.32
N THR A 66 -4.08 1.53 -0.68
CA THR A 66 -4.85 0.28 -0.69
C THR A 66 -4.93 -0.28 -2.09
N GLY A 67 -4.75 -1.58 -2.21
CA GLY A 67 -4.73 -2.27 -3.49
C GLY A 67 -4.57 -3.78 -3.35
N VAL A 68 -4.38 -4.46 -4.47
CA VAL A 68 -4.07 -5.89 -4.51
C VAL A 68 -2.55 -6.07 -4.45
N ALA A 69 -2.12 -7.04 -3.65
CA ALA A 69 -0.72 -7.41 -3.51
C ALA A 69 -0.52 -8.91 -3.74
N GLY A 70 0.67 -9.30 -4.14
CA GLY A 70 1.08 -10.70 -4.22
C GLY A 70 1.49 -11.22 -2.85
N GLY A 71 0.85 -12.28 -2.34
CA GLY A 71 1.28 -12.94 -1.11
C GLY A 71 2.59 -13.71 -1.34
N ILE A 72 3.59 -13.51 -0.48
CA ILE A 72 4.88 -14.22 -0.54
C ILE A 72 5.10 -15.15 0.64
N ASP A 73 4.32 -15.04 1.70
CA ASP A 73 4.38 -15.92 2.86
C ASP A 73 3.30 -17.02 2.79
N ALA A 74 3.68 -18.23 3.23
CA ALA A 74 2.80 -19.39 3.22
C ALA A 74 1.63 -19.29 4.21
N CYS A 75 1.67 -18.38 5.17
CA CYS A 75 0.59 -18.14 6.11
C CYS A 75 -0.63 -17.43 5.48
N LEU A 76 -0.43 -16.80 4.32
CA LEU A 76 -1.48 -16.03 3.64
C LEU A 76 -2.34 -16.90 2.74
N LYS A 77 -3.62 -16.59 2.72
CA LYS A 77 -4.59 -17.14 1.79
C LYS A 77 -5.09 -16.06 0.84
N VAL A 78 -5.59 -16.49 -0.31
CA VAL A 78 -6.29 -15.57 -1.23
C VAL A 78 -7.45 -14.92 -0.47
N THR A 79 -7.61 -13.62 -0.61
CA THR A 79 -8.54 -12.75 0.11
C THR A 79 -8.10 -12.27 1.49
N ASP A 80 -7.01 -12.80 2.07
CA ASP A 80 -6.45 -12.21 3.27
C ASP A 80 -5.95 -10.78 3.00
N VAL A 81 -5.93 -9.96 4.04
CA VAL A 81 -5.46 -8.57 3.99
C VAL A 81 -4.14 -8.45 4.73
N VAL A 82 -3.17 -7.78 4.14
CA VAL A 82 -1.93 -7.41 4.83
C VAL A 82 -1.99 -5.92 5.16
N ALA A 83 -2.12 -5.60 6.44
CA ALA A 83 -1.96 -4.25 6.96
C ALA A 83 -0.48 -4.02 7.25
N SER A 84 0.17 -3.16 6.46
CA SER A 84 1.61 -2.95 6.52
C SER A 84 2.04 -2.38 7.87
N GLN A 85 2.89 -3.11 8.58
CA GLN A 85 3.62 -2.61 9.74
C GLN A 85 4.87 -1.86 9.29
N ARG A 86 5.55 -2.39 8.29
CA ARG A 86 6.76 -1.80 7.68
C ARG A 86 6.73 -1.99 6.16
N LEU A 87 7.41 -1.09 5.48
CA LEU A 87 7.61 -1.10 4.04
C LEU A 87 9.10 -1.11 3.72
N VAL A 88 9.49 -1.85 2.69
CA VAL A 88 10.86 -1.87 2.17
C VAL A 88 10.84 -1.94 0.63
N TYR A 89 11.83 -1.33 -0.02
CA TYR A 89 12.03 -1.55 -1.44
C TYR A 89 12.71 -2.90 -1.70
N HIS A 90 12.10 -3.78 -2.46
CA HIS A 90 12.70 -5.07 -2.78
C HIS A 90 13.67 -5.04 -3.98
N ASP A 91 13.72 -3.92 -4.70
CA ASP A 91 14.45 -3.74 -5.94
C ASP A 91 15.55 -2.66 -5.88
N VAL A 92 15.89 -2.20 -4.68
CA VAL A 92 16.91 -1.16 -4.48
C VAL A 92 18.19 -1.76 -3.90
N TRP A 93 19.33 -1.37 -4.49
CA TRP A 93 20.67 -1.61 -3.97
C TRP A 93 21.57 -0.40 -4.22
N CYS A 94 22.05 0.23 -3.16
CA CYS A 94 22.89 1.43 -3.21
C CYS A 94 24.37 1.17 -2.83
N GLY A 95 24.82 -0.10 -2.92
CA GLY A 95 26.22 -0.48 -2.66
C GLY A 95 26.51 -0.76 -1.18
N ASP A 96 27.80 -1.09 -0.93
CA ASP A 96 28.28 -1.46 0.38
C ASP A 96 28.08 -0.33 1.40
N GLY A 97 27.73 -0.69 2.63
CA GLY A 97 27.39 0.25 3.70
C GLY A 97 25.89 0.59 3.79
N ASN A 98 25.08 0.12 2.84
CA ASN A 98 23.62 0.20 2.88
C ASN A 98 23.01 -1.20 3.04
N GLU A 99 21.83 -1.30 3.66
CA GLU A 99 21.05 -2.53 3.64
C GLU A 99 20.40 -2.73 2.27
N TYR A 100 20.07 -3.97 1.90
CA TYR A 100 19.29 -4.23 0.69
C TYR A 100 17.89 -3.65 0.87
N GLY A 101 17.41 -2.90 -0.13
CA GLY A 101 16.17 -2.13 -0.03
C GLY A 101 16.35 -0.69 0.44
N GLN A 102 17.53 -0.33 0.94
CA GLN A 102 17.81 1.00 1.43
C GLN A 102 18.28 1.94 0.29
N VAL A 103 17.63 3.08 0.17
CA VAL A 103 18.15 4.21 -0.60
C VAL A 103 19.17 4.94 0.27
N GLN A 104 20.36 5.20 -0.26
CA GLN A 104 21.43 5.88 0.49
C GLN A 104 20.94 7.21 1.10
N GLY A 105 21.18 7.38 2.40
CA GLY A 105 20.76 8.55 3.16
C GLY A 105 19.32 8.51 3.67
N PHE A 106 18.59 7.41 3.40
CA PHE A 106 17.23 7.19 3.90
C PHE A 106 17.17 5.96 4.82
N PRO A 107 16.10 5.78 5.60
CA PRO A 107 15.90 4.57 6.39
C PRO A 107 15.89 3.30 5.54
N ALA A 108 16.32 2.17 6.11
CA ALA A 108 16.24 0.86 5.45
C ALA A 108 14.81 0.35 5.27
N SER A 109 13.90 0.80 6.14
CA SER A 109 12.46 0.52 6.04
C SER A 109 11.65 1.71 6.54
N TYR A 110 10.38 1.75 6.18
CA TYR A 110 9.44 2.80 6.56
C TYR A 110 8.34 2.21 7.44
N GLU A 111 8.06 2.84 8.57
CA GLU A 111 7.04 2.38 9.51
C GLU A 111 5.63 2.81 9.08
N GLY A 112 4.68 1.87 9.16
CA GLY A 112 3.27 2.18 9.00
C GLY A 112 2.67 2.91 10.20
N CYS A 113 1.50 3.50 10.03
CA CYS A 113 0.80 4.18 11.11
C CYS A 113 0.30 3.18 12.16
N SER A 114 0.89 3.17 13.35
CA SER A 114 0.61 2.20 14.41
C SER A 114 -0.83 2.25 14.94
N SER A 115 -1.49 3.42 14.93
CA SER A 115 -2.88 3.56 15.35
C SER A 115 -3.84 2.94 14.35
N LEU A 116 -3.62 3.17 13.05
CA LEU A 116 -4.41 2.55 11.98
C LEU A 116 -4.20 1.04 11.93
N LEU A 117 -2.96 0.59 12.14
CA LEU A 117 -2.63 -0.83 12.19
C LEU A 117 -3.38 -1.55 13.33
N LYS A 118 -3.37 -0.98 14.54
CA LYS A 118 -4.13 -1.52 15.66
C LYS A 118 -5.62 -1.61 15.36
N HIS A 119 -6.16 -0.57 14.71
CA HIS A 119 -7.57 -0.53 14.33
C HIS A 119 -7.90 -1.61 13.29
N ALA A 120 -7.06 -1.76 12.26
CA ALA A 120 -7.23 -2.80 11.26
C ALA A 120 -7.22 -4.21 11.89
N LEU A 121 -6.26 -4.48 12.78
CA LEU A 121 -6.16 -5.80 13.44
C LEU A 121 -7.33 -6.11 14.37
N SER A 122 -7.94 -5.11 15.01
CA SER A 122 -9.12 -5.33 15.85
C SER A 122 -10.34 -5.82 15.07
N LEU A 123 -10.37 -5.60 13.76
CA LEU A 123 -11.46 -6.10 12.90
C LEU A 123 -11.46 -7.65 12.80
N ASN A 124 -10.34 -8.32 13.07
CA ASN A 124 -10.30 -9.79 13.13
C ASN A 124 -11.24 -10.36 14.21
N GLU A 125 -11.49 -9.62 15.30
CA GLU A 125 -12.40 -10.01 16.37
C GLU A 125 -13.88 -9.93 15.95
N ALA A 126 -14.17 -9.20 14.89
CA ALA A 126 -15.53 -9.06 14.35
C ALA A 126 -16.00 -10.24 13.49
N GLY A 127 -15.18 -11.30 13.36
CA GLY A 127 -15.55 -12.53 12.64
C GLY A 127 -15.61 -12.38 11.12
N MET A 128 -14.71 -11.61 10.56
CA MET A 128 -14.56 -11.47 9.09
C MET A 128 -14.12 -12.80 8.46
N GLU A 129 -14.59 -13.07 7.24
CA GLU A 129 -14.15 -14.24 6.46
C GLU A 129 -12.67 -14.16 6.08
N SER A 130 -12.19 -12.95 5.78
CA SER A 130 -10.79 -12.66 5.45
C SER A 130 -10.03 -12.26 6.69
N ARG A 131 -8.84 -12.83 6.87
CA ARG A 131 -7.98 -12.49 8.00
C ARG A 131 -7.10 -11.29 7.66
N ILE A 132 -6.91 -10.40 8.63
CA ILE A 132 -5.98 -9.29 8.53
C ILE A 132 -4.68 -9.69 9.24
N HIS A 133 -3.58 -9.69 8.50
CA HIS A 133 -2.23 -9.93 8.97
C HIS A 133 -1.49 -8.61 9.10
N SER A 134 -0.51 -8.54 10.00
CA SER A 134 0.40 -7.41 10.13
C SER A 134 1.80 -7.86 9.82
N GLY A 135 2.53 -7.10 8.99
CA GLY A 135 3.92 -7.42 8.68
C GLY A 135 4.56 -6.52 7.65
N LEU A 136 5.67 -7.01 7.10
CA LEU A 136 6.45 -6.29 6.10
C LEU A 136 5.82 -6.44 4.72
N VAL A 137 5.63 -5.31 4.02
CA VAL A 137 5.29 -5.26 2.59
C VAL A 137 6.54 -4.85 1.82
N CYS A 138 6.85 -5.61 0.76
CA CYS A 138 8.00 -5.37 -0.10
C CYS A 138 7.51 -4.72 -1.40
N THR A 139 7.84 -3.44 -1.61
CA THR A 139 7.39 -2.68 -2.79
C THR A 139 8.51 -2.53 -3.82
N GLY A 140 8.17 -2.42 -5.09
CA GLY A 140 9.16 -2.22 -6.16
C GLY A 140 8.53 -2.07 -7.54
N ASP A 141 9.32 -1.64 -8.52
CA ASP A 141 8.85 -1.41 -9.90
C ASP A 141 8.87 -2.68 -10.77
N GLN A 142 8.69 -3.85 -10.14
CA GLN A 142 8.65 -5.14 -10.83
C GLN A 142 7.33 -5.87 -10.56
N PHE A 143 6.64 -6.27 -11.62
CA PHE A 143 5.48 -7.13 -11.52
C PHE A 143 5.92 -8.59 -11.34
N ILE A 144 5.91 -9.08 -10.09
CA ILE A 144 6.42 -10.39 -9.72
C ILE A 144 5.38 -11.47 -10.07
N THR A 145 5.75 -12.38 -10.99
CA THR A 145 4.84 -13.41 -11.50
C THR A 145 5.35 -14.83 -11.33
N ASN A 146 6.63 -15.01 -11.03
CA ASN A 146 7.23 -16.36 -10.94
C ASN A 146 7.75 -16.67 -9.55
N ARG A 147 7.83 -17.96 -9.25
CA ARG A 147 8.24 -18.46 -7.94
C ARG A 147 9.67 -18.09 -7.57
N THR A 148 10.57 -18.08 -8.54
CA THR A 148 12.00 -17.81 -8.29
C THR A 148 12.21 -16.37 -7.80
N GLU A 149 11.50 -15.41 -8.37
CA GLU A 149 11.55 -14.01 -7.92
C GLU A 149 10.96 -13.86 -6.52
N LEU A 150 9.81 -14.51 -6.24
CA LEU A 150 9.22 -14.52 -4.91
C LEU A 150 10.17 -15.12 -3.87
N ASP A 151 10.80 -16.25 -4.18
CA ASP A 151 11.75 -16.91 -3.29
C ASP A 151 13.01 -16.03 -3.05
N THR A 152 13.45 -15.30 -4.06
CA THR A 152 14.55 -14.34 -3.94
C THR A 152 14.21 -13.19 -3.00
N ILE A 153 12.99 -12.62 -3.14
CA ILE A 153 12.52 -11.56 -2.24
C ILE A 153 12.39 -12.11 -0.82
N LYS A 154 11.83 -13.30 -0.66
CA LYS A 154 11.65 -13.94 0.65
C LYS A 154 12.99 -14.29 1.33
N GLN A 155 14.03 -14.65 0.57
CA GLN A 155 15.37 -14.85 1.10
C GLN A 155 16.00 -13.56 1.63
N ARG A 156 15.78 -12.42 0.94
CA ARG A 156 16.28 -11.10 1.35
C ARG A 156 15.48 -10.51 2.51
N PHE A 157 14.18 -10.76 2.52
CA PHE A 157 13.23 -10.26 3.50
C PHE A 157 12.42 -11.42 4.09
N PRO A 158 13.02 -12.17 5.06
CA PRO A 158 12.37 -13.37 5.62
C PRO A 158 11.03 -13.12 6.31
N ASP A 159 10.82 -11.91 6.83
CA ASP A 159 9.58 -11.45 7.45
C ASP A 159 8.59 -10.80 6.46
N GLY A 160 8.95 -10.72 5.16
CA GLY A 160 8.07 -10.21 4.11
C GLY A 160 6.80 -11.04 3.96
N LEU A 161 5.65 -10.40 3.97
CA LEU A 161 4.33 -11.03 3.78
C LEU A 161 3.80 -10.86 2.36
N ALA A 162 3.93 -9.68 1.80
CA ALA A 162 3.36 -9.38 0.49
C ALA A 162 4.30 -8.50 -0.35
N VAL A 163 4.07 -8.51 -1.67
CA VAL A 163 4.72 -7.63 -2.63
C VAL A 163 3.69 -6.80 -3.37
N ASP A 164 4.02 -5.55 -3.62
CA ASP A 164 3.26 -4.63 -4.45
C ASP A 164 4.17 -3.69 -5.25
N MET A 165 3.60 -2.66 -5.87
CA MET A 165 4.35 -1.72 -6.69
C MET A 165 4.13 -0.25 -6.30
N GLU A 166 3.27 0.06 -5.33
CA GLU A 166 2.80 1.42 -5.04
C GLU A 166 2.88 1.84 -3.56
N SER A 167 3.39 0.98 -2.70
CA SER A 167 3.51 1.27 -1.25
C SER A 167 4.71 2.12 -0.88
#